data_b7d63283b6f5ed10b416e461cf44f647
#
_entry.id   b7d63283b6f5ed10b416e461cf44f647
#
_cell.length_a   1.000
_cell.length_b   1.000
_cell.length_c   1.000
_cell.angle_alpha   90.00
_cell.angle_beta   90.00
_cell.angle_gamma   90.00
#
_symmetry.space_group_name_H-M   'P 1'
#
loop_
_entity.id
_entity.type
_entity.pdbx_description
1 polymer ?
#
loop_
_entity_poly.entity_id
_entity_poly.type
_entity_poly.pdbx_seq_one_letter_code
_entity_poly.pdbx_strand_id
1 'polypeptide(L)'
;MLKQLINFYKVSSPRPCNGEALSSSDARRLKFLKWSTFLSATFGYGMYYVCRLSLNVVKKPIVDEGIFSETELGIIGSVLFFTYAIGKFTNGFLADRSNINRFMTTGLLITALVNLCLGFTNSFILFAILWGISGWFQSMGAASCVVGLSRWFTDKERGSYYGFWSASHNIGEALTFLIIASIVSVLGWRYGFFGAGIVGLIGALIVWKFFHDTPESMGFPSVNVPKQKKEMSETETADFNKAQRQVLLMPAIWILALSSAFMYISRYAINSWGVFYLEAQKGYSTLDASFIISICPVCGIIGTMFSGVISDKLFGGRRNVPALIFGLMNVFALCLFLLVPGAHFW
;
A
#
# COMPACT_ATOMS: atom_id res chain seq x y z
N MET A 1 -26.20 -17.79 -2.12
CA MET A 1 -24.88 -17.29 -2.51
C MET A 1 -24.56 -15.92 -1.91
N LEU A 2 -25.32 -14.84 -2.16
CA LEU A 2 -25.02 -13.49 -1.62
C LEU A 2 -25.01 -13.45 -0.08
N LYS A 3 -26.01 -14.08 0.61
CA LYS A 3 -26.05 -14.17 2.09
C LYS A 3 -24.84 -14.93 2.67
N GLN A 4 -24.34 -15.95 1.99
CA GLN A 4 -23.15 -16.70 2.42
C GLN A 4 -21.89 -15.85 2.29
N LEU A 5 -21.78 -15.08 1.22
CA LEU A 5 -20.68 -14.16 0.99
C LEU A 5 -20.65 -13.03 2.03
N ILE A 6 -21.81 -12.45 2.34
CA ILE A 6 -21.95 -11.44 3.41
C ILE A 6 -21.55 -12.04 4.77
N ASN A 7 -22.01 -13.26 5.07
CA ASN A 7 -21.65 -13.95 6.31
C ASN A 7 -20.15 -14.29 6.39
N PHE A 8 -19.52 -14.60 5.27
CA PHE A 8 -18.09 -14.86 5.22
C PHE A 8 -17.28 -13.62 5.60
N TYR A 9 -17.69 -12.44 5.13
CA TYR A 9 -16.99 -11.20 5.45
C TYR A 9 -17.47 -10.52 6.73
N LYS A 10 -18.48 -11.03 7.42
CA LYS A 10 -18.97 -10.44 8.68
C LYS A 10 -17.85 -10.42 9.74
N VAL A 11 -17.76 -9.33 10.49
CA VAL A 11 -16.87 -9.20 11.65
C VAL A 11 -17.06 -10.38 12.58
N SER A 12 -15.97 -10.92 13.10
CA SER A 12 -15.99 -12.10 13.97
C SER A 12 -16.76 -11.81 15.24
N SER A 13 -17.62 -12.75 15.64
CA SER A 13 -18.40 -12.62 16.87
C SER A 13 -17.48 -12.62 18.11
N PRO A 14 -17.75 -11.77 19.11
CA PRO A 14 -17.02 -11.78 20.37
C PRO A 14 -17.12 -13.14 21.05
N ARG A 15 -16.01 -13.60 21.64
CA ARG A 15 -16.01 -14.75 22.56
C ARG A 15 -16.28 -14.29 23.99
N PRO A 16 -16.86 -15.13 24.83
CA PRO A 16 -17.04 -14.81 26.25
C PRO A 16 -15.68 -14.43 26.86
N CYS A 17 -15.61 -13.24 27.45
CA CYS A 17 -14.48 -12.80 28.24
C CYS A 17 -14.83 -13.00 29.70
N ASN A 18 -14.05 -13.79 30.46
CA ASN A 18 -14.20 -13.84 31.91
C ASN A 18 -13.80 -12.45 32.43
N GLY A 19 -14.73 -11.73 33.04
CA GLY A 19 -14.55 -10.35 33.53
C GLY A 19 -13.53 -10.19 34.67
N GLU A 20 -12.71 -11.20 34.92
CA GLU A 20 -11.62 -11.19 35.89
C GLU A 20 -10.39 -10.48 35.33
N ALA A 21 -9.57 -9.97 36.22
CA ALA A 21 -8.28 -9.37 35.84
C ALA A 21 -7.44 -10.35 35.00
N LEU A 22 -6.91 -9.89 33.86
CA LEU A 22 -6.11 -10.70 32.95
C LEU A 22 -4.98 -11.40 33.70
N SER A 23 -4.94 -12.73 33.62
CA SER A 23 -3.82 -13.48 34.18
C SER A 23 -2.51 -13.14 33.47
N SER A 24 -1.38 -13.42 34.10
CA SER A 24 -0.06 -13.16 33.48
C SER A 24 0.15 -13.94 32.17
N SER A 25 -0.51 -15.09 32.02
CA SER A 25 -0.53 -15.88 30.76
C SER A 25 -1.38 -15.21 29.69
N ASP A 26 -2.54 -14.65 30.05
CA ASP A 26 -3.43 -13.96 29.12
C ASP A 26 -2.83 -12.65 28.63
N ALA A 27 -2.13 -11.90 29.49
CA ALA A 27 -1.40 -10.70 29.11
C ALA A 27 -0.29 -11.01 28.09
N ARG A 28 0.46 -12.11 28.28
CA ARG A 28 1.48 -12.57 27.29
C ARG A 28 0.83 -12.97 25.98
N ARG A 29 -0.28 -13.69 26.01
CA ARG A 29 -1.02 -14.10 24.82
C ARG A 29 -1.59 -12.89 24.07
N LEU A 30 -2.15 -11.91 24.74
CA LEU A 30 -2.65 -10.68 24.14
C LEU A 30 -1.52 -9.92 23.44
N LYS A 31 -0.36 -9.78 24.11
CA LYS A 31 0.83 -9.16 23.53
C LYS A 31 1.29 -9.88 22.27
N PHE A 32 1.32 -11.22 22.30
CA PHE A 32 1.68 -12.02 21.12
C PHE A 32 0.70 -11.79 19.96
N LEU A 33 -0.60 -11.81 20.21
CA LEU A 33 -1.63 -11.57 19.17
C LEU A 33 -1.55 -10.15 18.60
N LYS A 34 -1.27 -9.15 19.44
CA LYS A 34 -1.02 -7.76 19.02
C LYS A 34 0.15 -7.68 18.01
N TRP A 35 1.29 -8.28 18.38
CA TRP A 35 2.47 -8.31 17.51
C TRP A 35 2.26 -9.15 16.26
N SER A 36 1.62 -10.31 16.37
CA SER A 36 1.26 -11.17 15.24
C SER A 36 0.41 -10.42 14.23
N THR A 37 -0.62 -9.71 14.69
CA THR A 37 -1.50 -8.89 13.84
C THR A 37 -0.73 -7.74 13.18
N PHE A 38 0.11 -7.03 13.93
CA PHE A 38 0.89 -5.92 13.41
C PHE A 38 1.91 -6.38 12.35
N LEU A 39 2.69 -7.42 12.67
CA LEU A 39 3.73 -7.92 11.75
C LEU A 39 3.12 -8.54 10.50
N SER A 40 2.00 -9.28 10.63
CA SER A 40 1.33 -9.86 9.46
C SER A 40 0.65 -8.80 8.58
N ALA A 41 0.10 -7.74 9.16
CA ALA A 41 -0.40 -6.58 8.41
C ALA A 41 0.73 -5.87 7.63
N THR A 42 1.86 -5.63 8.30
CA THR A 42 3.03 -4.98 7.72
C THR A 42 3.63 -5.81 6.58
N PHE A 43 3.84 -7.10 6.83
CA PHE A 43 4.36 -8.03 5.83
C PHE A 43 3.38 -8.19 4.66
N GLY A 44 2.11 -8.47 4.94
CA GLY A 44 1.08 -8.65 3.91
C GLY A 44 0.93 -7.41 3.02
N TYR A 45 1.00 -6.22 3.60
CA TYR A 45 0.96 -4.99 2.82
C TYR A 45 2.18 -4.83 1.92
N GLY A 46 3.36 -5.22 2.39
CA GLY A 46 4.56 -5.31 1.54
C GLY A 46 4.36 -6.26 0.35
N MET A 47 3.70 -7.42 0.56
CA MET A 47 3.43 -8.40 -0.52
C MET A 47 2.43 -7.85 -1.56
N TYR A 48 1.49 -7.01 -1.16
CA TYR A 48 0.66 -6.27 -2.12
C TYR A 48 1.50 -5.41 -3.06
N TYR A 49 2.56 -4.77 -2.55
CA TYR A 49 3.46 -3.97 -3.39
C TYR A 49 4.28 -4.84 -4.33
N VAL A 50 4.74 -6.01 -3.91
CA VAL A 50 5.43 -6.96 -4.81
C VAL A 50 4.54 -7.32 -5.99
N CYS A 51 3.28 -7.68 -5.75
CA CYS A 51 2.34 -7.99 -6.82
C CYS A 51 1.98 -6.77 -7.69
N ARG A 52 1.99 -5.57 -7.14
CA ARG A 52 1.60 -4.34 -7.83
C ARG A 52 2.67 -3.81 -8.78
N LEU A 53 3.93 -3.92 -8.37
CA LEU A 53 5.04 -3.31 -9.07
C LEU A 53 5.75 -4.28 -10.03
N SER A 54 5.33 -5.54 -10.09
CA SER A 54 5.88 -6.56 -11.00
C SER A 54 5.90 -6.08 -12.46
N LEU A 55 4.81 -5.43 -12.92
CA LEU A 55 4.74 -4.87 -14.27
C LEU A 55 5.84 -3.83 -14.54
N ASN A 56 6.24 -3.05 -13.54
CA ASN A 56 7.19 -1.95 -13.75
C ASN A 56 8.60 -2.44 -14.10
N VAL A 57 8.95 -3.64 -13.65
CA VAL A 57 10.24 -4.28 -13.94
C VAL A 57 10.26 -4.93 -15.32
N VAL A 58 9.11 -5.44 -15.78
CA VAL A 58 9.04 -6.26 -17.00
C VAL A 58 8.66 -5.46 -18.26
N LYS A 59 8.42 -4.15 -18.16
CA LYS A 59 7.95 -3.33 -19.30
C LYS A 59 8.89 -3.38 -20.49
N LYS A 60 10.19 -3.17 -20.27
CA LYS A 60 11.17 -3.12 -21.35
C LYS A 60 11.30 -4.48 -22.07
N PRO A 61 11.49 -5.61 -21.39
CA PRO A 61 11.45 -6.92 -22.02
C PRO A 61 10.19 -7.20 -22.83
N ILE A 62 9.00 -6.79 -22.36
CA ILE A 62 7.73 -6.94 -23.08
C ILE A 62 7.72 -6.14 -24.38
N VAL A 63 8.24 -4.91 -24.37
CA VAL A 63 8.35 -4.05 -25.57
C VAL A 63 9.38 -4.63 -26.55
N ASP A 64 10.53 -5.10 -26.06
CA ASP A 64 11.60 -5.66 -26.90
C ASP A 64 11.15 -6.95 -27.61
N GLU A 65 10.30 -7.77 -26.97
CA GLU A 65 9.68 -8.93 -27.60
C GLU A 65 8.52 -8.57 -28.54
N GLY A 66 8.14 -7.29 -28.65
CA GLY A 66 7.06 -6.82 -29.52
C GLY A 66 5.66 -7.28 -29.11
N ILE A 67 5.46 -7.65 -27.81
CA ILE A 67 4.18 -8.13 -27.30
C ILE A 67 3.21 -6.98 -27.08
N PHE A 68 3.67 -5.91 -26.44
CA PHE A 68 2.92 -4.68 -26.23
C PHE A 68 3.77 -3.47 -26.56
N SER A 69 3.15 -2.43 -27.11
CA SER A 69 3.74 -1.11 -27.29
C SER A 69 3.82 -0.35 -25.95
N GLU A 70 4.66 0.67 -25.88
CA GLU A 70 4.75 1.58 -24.73
C GLU A 70 3.39 2.21 -24.38
N THR A 71 2.61 2.59 -25.41
CA THR A 71 1.27 3.15 -25.24
C THR A 71 0.30 2.15 -24.60
N GLU A 72 0.30 0.90 -25.05
CA GLU A 72 -0.52 -0.15 -24.46
C GLU A 72 -0.15 -0.42 -23.01
N LEU A 73 1.13 -0.46 -22.67
CA LEU A 73 1.60 -0.59 -21.27
C LEU A 73 1.21 0.63 -20.43
N GLY A 74 1.18 1.82 -21.02
CA GLY A 74 0.67 3.03 -20.38
C GLY A 74 -0.82 2.92 -20.05
N ILE A 75 -1.64 2.42 -20.99
CA ILE A 75 -3.06 2.18 -20.79
C ILE A 75 -3.29 1.13 -19.69
N ILE A 76 -2.60 0.00 -19.75
CA ILE A 76 -2.67 -1.06 -18.72
C ILE A 76 -2.37 -0.48 -17.33
N GLY A 77 -1.28 0.28 -17.20
CA GLY A 77 -0.93 0.94 -15.94
C GLY A 77 -2.02 1.90 -15.45
N SER A 78 -2.62 2.67 -16.36
CA SER A 78 -3.69 3.62 -16.04
C SER A 78 -4.95 2.90 -15.54
N VAL A 79 -5.34 1.80 -16.18
CA VAL A 79 -6.50 0.97 -15.75
C VAL A 79 -6.35 0.54 -14.30
N LEU A 80 -5.16 0.08 -13.88
CA LEU A 80 -4.91 -0.27 -12.48
C LEU A 80 -5.12 0.92 -11.55
N PHE A 81 -4.59 2.10 -11.88
CA PHE A 81 -4.73 3.27 -11.01
C PHE A 81 -6.17 3.73 -10.87
N PHE A 82 -6.96 3.72 -11.95
CA PHE A 82 -8.37 4.06 -11.91
C PHE A 82 -9.18 3.08 -11.05
N THR A 83 -9.02 1.79 -11.28
CA THR A 83 -9.73 0.77 -10.49
C THR A 83 -9.29 0.75 -9.03
N TYR A 84 -8.01 1.02 -8.75
CA TYR A 84 -7.49 1.18 -7.41
C TYR A 84 -8.08 2.41 -6.70
N ALA A 85 -8.24 3.53 -7.39
CA ALA A 85 -8.85 4.73 -6.82
C ALA A 85 -10.32 4.49 -6.44
N ILE A 86 -11.11 3.89 -7.34
CA ILE A 86 -12.49 3.49 -7.07
C ILE A 86 -12.53 2.46 -5.92
N GLY A 87 -11.61 1.49 -5.96
CA GLY A 87 -11.47 0.49 -4.92
C GLY A 87 -11.14 1.09 -3.56
N LYS A 88 -10.26 2.09 -3.47
CA LYS A 88 -9.97 2.77 -2.20
C LYS A 88 -11.21 3.39 -1.57
N PHE A 89 -12.05 4.00 -2.37
CA PHE A 89 -13.29 4.58 -1.89
C PHE A 89 -14.26 3.50 -1.40
N THR A 90 -14.54 2.49 -2.21
CA THR A 90 -15.50 1.43 -1.88
C THR A 90 -15.00 0.52 -0.76
N ASN A 91 -13.76 0.07 -0.83
CA ASN A 91 -13.17 -0.87 0.13
C ASN A 91 -12.86 -0.20 1.48
N GLY A 92 -12.72 1.12 1.54
CA GLY A 92 -12.66 1.86 2.81
C GLY A 92 -13.91 1.62 3.65
N PHE A 93 -15.10 1.81 3.06
CA PHE A 93 -16.38 1.55 3.75
C PHE A 93 -16.64 0.08 4.03
N LEU A 94 -16.20 -0.82 3.12
CA LEU A 94 -16.39 -2.25 3.29
C LEU A 94 -15.51 -2.81 4.41
N ALA A 95 -14.28 -2.35 4.54
CA ALA A 95 -13.34 -2.81 5.55
C ALA A 95 -13.83 -2.56 6.99
N ASP A 96 -14.44 -1.40 7.26
CA ASP A 96 -14.98 -1.05 8.58
C ASP A 96 -16.02 -2.07 9.08
N ARG A 97 -16.76 -2.66 8.16
CA ARG A 97 -17.85 -3.62 8.44
C ARG A 97 -17.46 -5.06 8.21
N SER A 98 -16.21 -5.31 7.81
CA SER A 98 -15.73 -6.64 7.41
C SER A 98 -14.79 -7.25 8.43
N ASN A 99 -14.69 -8.58 8.37
CA ASN A 99 -13.59 -9.33 8.94
C ASN A 99 -12.31 -8.99 8.18
N ILE A 100 -11.42 -8.23 8.81
CA ILE A 100 -10.23 -7.68 8.16
C ILE A 100 -9.23 -8.76 7.73
N ASN A 101 -9.15 -9.88 8.46
CA ASN A 101 -8.31 -11.00 8.06
C ASN A 101 -8.77 -11.55 6.69
N ARG A 102 -10.04 -11.94 6.61
CA ARG A 102 -10.61 -12.50 5.38
C ARG A 102 -10.58 -11.50 4.24
N PHE A 103 -10.85 -10.22 4.54
CA PHE A 103 -10.88 -9.15 3.56
C PHE A 103 -9.48 -8.90 2.95
N MET A 104 -8.46 -8.76 3.79
CA MET A 104 -7.08 -8.58 3.33
C MET A 104 -6.55 -9.81 2.59
N THR A 105 -6.80 -11.00 3.13
CA THR A 105 -6.36 -12.25 2.51
C THR A 105 -6.98 -12.45 1.14
N THR A 106 -8.29 -12.20 0.98
CA THR A 106 -8.96 -12.32 -0.33
C THR A 106 -8.36 -11.34 -1.35
N GLY A 107 -8.14 -10.08 -0.95
CA GLY A 107 -7.54 -9.10 -1.84
C GLY A 107 -6.14 -9.53 -2.31
N LEU A 108 -5.30 -10.01 -1.39
CA LEU A 108 -3.95 -10.47 -1.73
C LEU A 108 -3.96 -11.75 -2.56
N LEU A 109 -4.85 -12.70 -2.24
CA LEU A 109 -5.01 -13.95 -2.97
C LEU A 109 -5.41 -13.69 -4.42
N ILE A 110 -6.43 -12.85 -4.66
CA ILE A 110 -6.88 -12.56 -6.03
C ILE A 110 -5.79 -11.80 -6.78
N THR A 111 -5.13 -10.84 -6.14
CA THR A 111 -4.01 -10.12 -6.76
C THR A 111 -2.86 -11.06 -7.14
N ALA A 112 -2.54 -12.04 -6.30
CA ALA A 112 -1.52 -13.05 -6.59
C ALA A 112 -1.92 -13.95 -7.75
N LEU A 113 -3.17 -14.44 -7.77
CA LEU A 113 -3.71 -15.24 -8.87
C LEU A 113 -3.72 -14.49 -10.20
N VAL A 114 -4.08 -13.20 -10.17
CA VAL A 114 -4.00 -12.35 -11.35
C VAL A 114 -2.56 -12.27 -11.87
N ASN A 115 -1.56 -12.06 -11.00
CA ASN A 115 -0.17 -12.07 -11.43
C ASN A 115 0.20 -13.41 -12.12
N LEU A 116 -0.19 -14.55 -11.57
CA LEU A 116 0.05 -15.85 -12.22
C LEU A 116 -0.60 -15.90 -13.60
N CYS A 117 -1.84 -15.45 -13.74
CA CYS A 117 -2.54 -15.44 -15.03
C CYS A 117 -1.86 -14.54 -16.08
N LEU A 118 -1.30 -13.40 -15.65
CA LEU A 118 -0.62 -12.45 -16.53
C LEU A 118 0.63 -13.05 -17.19
N GLY A 119 1.32 -13.97 -16.53
CA GLY A 119 2.45 -14.68 -17.11
C GLY A 119 2.08 -15.57 -18.31
N PHE A 120 0.81 -15.92 -18.49
CA PHE A 120 0.34 -16.78 -19.57
C PHE A 120 -0.28 -16.05 -20.76
N THR A 121 -0.62 -14.75 -20.63
CA THR A 121 -1.35 -14.03 -21.67
C THR A 121 -0.49 -13.05 -22.46
N ASN A 122 -0.77 -12.96 -23.79
CA ASN A 122 -0.25 -11.95 -24.69
C ASN A 122 -1.35 -11.02 -25.22
N SER A 123 -2.59 -11.22 -24.78
CA SER A 123 -3.72 -10.38 -25.20
C SER A 123 -3.75 -9.08 -24.40
N PHE A 124 -3.63 -7.95 -25.08
CA PHE A 124 -3.73 -6.62 -24.47
C PHE A 124 -5.03 -6.44 -23.66
N ILE A 125 -6.17 -6.81 -24.25
CA ILE A 125 -7.47 -6.65 -23.60
C ILE A 125 -7.55 -7.48 -22.32
N LEU A 126 -7.15 -8.77 -22.40
CA LEU A 126 -7.17 -9.64 -21.24
C LEU A 126 -6.21 -9.17 -20.15
N PHE A 127 -5.03 -8.69 -20.55
CA PHE A 127 -4.04 -8.15 -19.63
C PHE A 127 -4.56 -6.90 -18.91
N ALA A 128 -5.19 -5.97 -19.65
CA ALA A 128 -5.80 -4.77 -19.08
C ALA A 128 -6.94 -5.07 -18.10
N ILE A 129 -7.80 -6.04 -18.45
CA ILE A 129 -8.91 -6.48 -17.58
C ILE A 129 -8.35 -7.10 -16.29
N LEU A 130 -7.42 -8.04 -16.40
CA LEU A 130 -6.82 -8.70 -15.26
C LEU A 130 -6.09 -7.68 -14.35
N TRP A 131 -5.34 -6.76 -14.96
CA TRP A 131 -4.63 -5.72 -14.21
C TRP A 131 -5.58 -4.73 -13.52
N GLY A 132 -6.70 -4.43 -14.15
CA GLY A 132 -7.79 -3.65 -13.56
C GLY A 132 -8.45 -4.35 -12.38
N ILE A 133 -8.75 -5.66 -12.51
CA ILE A 133 -9.23 -6.48 -11.39
C ILE A 133 -8.23 -6.42 -10.23
N SER A 134 -6.93 -6.62 -10.52
CA SER A 134 -5.88 -6.50 -9.52
C SER A 134 -5.93 -5.14 -8.81
N GLY A 135 -6.10 -4.05 -9.55
CA GLY A 135 -6.17 -2.70 -8.96
C GLY A 135 -7.26 -2.56 -7.90
N TRP A 136 -8.47 -3.04 -8.17
CA TRP A 136 -9.56 -2.97 -7.20
C TRP A 136 -9.28 -3.82 -5.95
N PHE A 137 -8.82 -5.06 -6.11
CA PHE A 137 -8.51 -5.96 -5.00
C PHE A 137 -7.29 -5.50 -4.19
N GLN A 138 -6.33 -4.85 -4.79
CA GLN A 138 -5.17 -4.28 -4.11
C GLN A 138 -5.53 -3.17 -3.11
N SER A 139 -6.61 -2.44 -3.35
CA SER A 139 -7.07 -1.41 -2.43
C SER A 139 -7.56 -1.95 -1.08
N MET A 140 -7.91 -3.25 -1.01
CA MET A 140 -8.30 -3.92 0.23
C MET A 140 -7.16 -3.98 1.27
N GLY A 141 -5.91 -4.01 0.82
CA GLY A 141 -4.75 -4.14 1.71
C GLY A 141 -4.62 -2.98 2.70
N ALA A 142 -4.56 -1.75 2.22
CA ALA A 142 -4.43 -0.56 3.07
C ALA A 142 -5.63 -0.39 4.02
N ALA A 143 -6.86 -0.58 3.50
CA ALA A 143 -8.08 -0.45 4.29
C ALA A 143 -8.08 -1.44 5.47
N SER A 144 -7.75 -2.71 5.24
CA SER A 144 -7.67 -3.74 6.28
C SER A 144 -6.62 -3.41 7.34
N CYS A 145 -5.45 -2.92 6.93
CA CYS A 145 -4.37 -2.57 7.88
C CYS A 145 -4.78 -1.41 8.78
N VAL A 146 -5.36 -0.34 8.21
CA VAL A 146 -5.80 0.83 8.99
C VAL A 146 -6.89 0.44 9.99
N VAL A 147 -7.88 -0.33 9.56
CA VAL A 147 -8.95 -0.83 10.44
C VAL A 147 -8.37 -1.79 11.50
N GLY A 148 -7.46 -2.68 11.11
CA GLY A 148 -6.78 -3.58 12.03
C GLY A 148 -6.02 -2.85 13.13
N LEU A 149 -5.22 -1.85 12.75
CA LEU A 149 -4.50 -1.02 13.72
C LEU A 149 -5.48 -0.29 14.67
N SER A 150 -6.62 0.17 14.18
CA SER A 150 -7.62 0.83 15.02
C SER A 150 -8.33 -0.11 16.00
N ARG A 151 -8.46 -1.40 15.65
CA ARG A 151 -9.09 -2.42 16.50
C ARG A 151 -8.13 -2.97 17.58
N TRP A 152 -6.83 -3.07 17.26
CA TRP A 152 -5.83 -3.74 18.11
C TRP A 152 -4.99 -2.78 18.97
N PHE A 153 -4.94 -1.51 18.62
CA PHE A 153 -4.10 -0.51 19.31
C PHE A 153 -4.92 0.66 19.86
N THR A 154 -4.53 1.13 21.06
CA THR A 154 -5.16 2.30 21.67
C THR A 154 -4.90 3.57 20.85
N ASP A 155 -5.73 4.59 21.04
CA ASP A 155 -5.56 5.88 20.34
C ASP A 155 -4.17 6.49 20.58
N LYS A 156 -3.57 6.23 21.76
CA LYS A 156 -2.22 6.73 22.14
C LYS A 156 -1.10 5.98 21.39
N GLU A 157 -1.26 4.66 21.19
CA GLU A 157 -0.25 3.81 20.55
C GLU A 157 -0.35 3.84 19.02
N ARG A 158 -1.57 3.99 18.50
CA ARG A 158 -1.90 3.84 17.07
C ARG A 158 -1.03 4.67 16.16
N GLY A 159 -0.72 5.92 16.53
CA GLY A 159 0.12 6.80 15.72
C GLY A 159 1.51 6.22 15.45
N SER A 160 2.17 5.67 16.48
CA SER A 160 3.49 5.05 16.35
C SER A 160 3.45 3.80 15.49
N TYR A 161 2.50 2.90 15.75
CA TYR A 161 2.35 1.67 14.95
C TYR A 161 1.96 1.96 13.50
N TYR A 162 1.14 2.99 13.25
CA TYR A 162 0.83 3.45 11.91
C TYR A 162 2.07 3.97 11.18
N GLY A 163 2.93 4.72 11.86
CA GLY A 163 4.21 5.20 11.32
C GLY A 163 5.12 4.03 10.90
N PHE A 164 5.29 3.03 11.75
CA PHE A 164 6.07 1.82 11.41
C PHE A 164 5.43 1.02 10.28
N TRP A 165 4.11 0.81 10.33
CA TRP A 165 3.41 0.13 9.24
C TRP A 165 3.55 0.87 7.91
N SER A 166 3.54 2.20 7.92
CA SER A 166 3.66 2.97 6.69
C SER A 166 4.99 2.76 5.97
N ALA A 167 6.06 2.32 6.67
CA ALA A 167 7.32 1.96 6.04
C ALA A 167 7.23 0.66 5.21
N SER A 168 6.24 -0.19 5.44
CA SER A 168 6.10 -1.48 4.77
C SER A 168 5.93 -1.38 3.26
N HIS A 169 5.30 -0.31 2.77
CA HIS A 169 5.16 -0.11 1.34
C HIS A 169 6.52 0.18 0.67
N ASN A 170 7.36 0.98 1.28
CA ASN A 170 8.69 1.26 0.77
C ASN A 170 9.58 -0.01 0.78
N ILE A 171 9.46 -0.83 1.82
CA ILE A 171 10.16 -2.13 1.90
C ILE A 171 9.66 -3.06 0.79
N GLY A 172 8.34 -3.19 0.62
CA GLY A 172 7.74 -4.00 -0.44
C GLY A 172 8.14 -3.52 -1.84
N GLU A 173 8.22 -2.22 -2.04
CA GLU A 173 8.68 -1.56 -3.26
C GLU A 173 10.14 -1.91 -3.58
N ALA A 174 11.06 -1.71 -2.62
CA ALA A 174 12.47 -2.06 -2.79
C ALA A 174 12.67 -3.56 -3.07
N LEU A 175 12.00 -4.41 -2.30
CA LEU A 175 12.06 -5.86 -2.49
C LEU A 175 11.56 -6.28 -3.87
N THR A 176 10.53 -5.61 -4.41
CA THR A 176 10.03 -5.91 -5.75
C THR A 176 11.10 -5.67 -6.81
N PHE A 177 11.70 -4.49 -6.80
CA PHE A 177 12.72 -4.16 -7.79
C PHE A 177 13.93 -5.11 -7.71
N LEU A 178 14.32 -5.56 -6.52
CA LEU A 178 15.43 -6.49 -6.36
C LEU A 178 15.06 -7.94 -6.74
N ILE A 179 13.99 -8.47 -6.17
CA ILE A 179 13.61 -9.89 -6.34
C ILE A 179 13.11 -10.15 -7.77
N ILE A 180 12.17 -9.30 -8.23
CA ILE A 180 11.56 -9.51 -9.55
C ILE A 180 12.59 -9.28 -10.66
N ALA A 181 13.46 -8.26 -10.54
CA ALA A 181 14.50 -8.03 -11.53
C ALA A 181 15.49 -9.21 -11.61
N SER A 182 15.87 -9.80 -10.47
CA SER A 182 16.75 -10.99 -10.45
C SER A 182 16.09 -12.18 -11.15
N ILE A 183 14.79 -12.38 -10.98
CA ILE A 183 14.04 -13.43 -11.67
C ILE A 183 13.97 -13.15 -13.17
N VAL A 184 13.63 -11.92 -13.54
CA VAL A 184 13.45 -11.50 -14.93
C VAL A 184 14.75 -11.60 -15.72
N SER A 185 15.88 -11.22 -15.14
CA SER A 185 17.19 -11.24 -15.81
C SER A 185 17.68 -12.65 -16.16
N VAL A 186 17.22 -13.69 -15.43
CA VAL A 186 17.65 -15.09 -15.65
C VAL A 186 16.60 -15.88 -16.42
N LEU A 187 15.32 -15.70 -16.10
CA LEU A 187 14.24 -16.55 -16.58
C LEU A 187 13.30 -15.84 -17.57
N GLY A 188 13.42 -14.51 -17.72
CA GLY A 188 12.56 -13.72 -18.59
C GLY A 188 11.34 -13.13 -17.89
N TRP A 189 10.64 -12.22 -18.59
CA TRP A 189 9.59 -11.37 -18.01
C TRP A 189 8.37 -12.12 -17.46
N ARG A 190 8.00 -13.26 -18.06
CA ARG A 190 6.86 -14.07 -17.60
C ARG A 190 7.07 -14.58 -16.19
N TYR A 191 8.29 -15.01 -15.90
CA TYR A 191 8.66 -15.47 -14.55
C TYR A 191 8.67 -14.35 -13.53
N GLY A 192 8.80 -13.10 -13.95
CA GLY A 192 8.57 -11.93 -13.08
C GLY A 192 7.16 -11.92 -12.48
N PHE A 193 6.15 -12.19 -13.31
CA PHE A 193 4.76 -12.32 -12.84
C PHE A 193 4.52 -13.59 -12.03
N PHE A 194 5.07 -14.71 -12.43
CA PHE A 194 4.97 -15.97 -11.65
C PHE A 194 5.62 -15.81 -10.29
N GLY A 195 6.81 -15.20 -10.21
CA GLY A 195 7.50 -14.92 -8.95
C GLY A 195 6.67 -14.02 -8.04
N ALA A 196 6.13 -12.92 -8.56
CA ALA A 196 5.27 -12.01 -7.81
C ALA A 196 3.98 -12.73 -7.32
N GLY A 197 3.38 -13.56 -8.17
CA GLY A 197 2.21 -14.36 -7.83
C GLY A 197 2.49 -15.37 -6.70
N ILE A 198 3.60 -16.11 -6.78
CA ILE A 198 4.00 -17.08 -5.74
C ILE A 198 4.26 -16.37 -4.41
N VAL A 199 5.02 -15.28 -4.43
CA VAL A 199 5.29 -14.47 -3.23
C VAL A 199 3.98 -13.93 -2.64
N GLY A 200 3.05 -13.47 -3.50
CA GLY A 200 1.74 -13.02 -3.08
C GLY A 200 0.89 -14.13 -2.43
N LEU A 201 0.93 -15.37 -2.97
CA LEU A 201 0.23 -16.52 -2.37
C LEU A 201 0.79 -16.86 -0.99
N ILE A 202 2.11 -16.89 -0.84
CA ILE A 202 2.77 -17.10 0.46
C ILE A 202 2.34 -16.00 1.43
N GLY A 203 2.33 -14.75 0.97
CA GLY A 203 1.85 -13.63 1.76
C GLY A 203 0.40 -13.78 2.20
N ALA A 204 -0.49 -14.24 1.31
CA ALA A 204 -1.90 -14.48 1.63
C ALA A 204 -2.06 -15.57 2.70
N LEU A 205 -1.29 -16.65 2.64
CA LEU A 205 -1.29 -17.71 3.66
C LEU A 205 -0.82 -17.20 5.03
N ILE A 206 0.23 -16.37 5.06
CA ILE A 206 0.74 -15.76 6.30
C ILE A 206 -0.31 -14.81 6.90
N VAL A 207 -0.91 -13.95 6.08
CA VAL A 207 -1.98 -13.05 6.52
C VAL A 207 -3.16 -13.86 7.05
N TRP A 208 -3.61 -14.87 6.32
CA TRP A 208 -4.71 -15.75 6.75
C TRP A 208 -4.47 -16.35 8.14
N LYS A 209 -3.27 -16.77 8.43
CA LYS A 209 -2.90 -17.47 9.68
C LYS A 209 -2.67 -16.50 10.84
N PHE A 210 -2.04 -15.37 10.61
CA PHE A 210 -1.47 -14.52 11.65
C PHE A 210 -2.14 -13.14 11.81
N PHE A 211 -2.95 -12.70 10.85
CA PHE A 211 -3.69 -11.45 10.94
C PHE A 211 -5.03 -11.69 11.61
N HIS A 212 -5.22 -11.19 12.82
CA HIS A 212 -6.44 -11.43 13.60
C HIS A 212 -7.42 -10.27 13.46
N ASP A 213 -8.73 -10.59 13.42
CA ASP A 213 -9.79 -9.61 13.16
C ASP A 213 -9.95 -8.62 14.31
N THR A 214 -10.34 -9.11 15.49
CA THR A 214 -10.57 -8.27 16.67
C THR A 214 -10.08 -8.96 17.94
N PRO A 215 -9.65 -8.21 18.98
CA PRO A 215 -9.31 -8.78 20.28
C PRO A 215 -10.47 -9.57 20.89
N GLU A 216 -11.72 -9.08 20.74
CA GLU A 216 -12.92 -9.70 21.27
C GLU A 216 -13.19 -11.08 20.67
N SER A 217 -12.88 -11.25 19.38
CA SER A 217 -13.01 -12.55 18.71
C SER A 217 -12.02 -13.59 19.24
N MET A 218 -10.95 -13.13 19.90
CA MET A 218 -9.91 -13.96 20.52
C MET A 218 -10.13 -14.15 22.03
N GLY A 219 -11.22 -13.59 22.59
CA GLY A 219 -11.60 -13.69 24.00
C GLY A 219 -10.96 -12.63 24.90
N PHE A 220 -10.54 -11.51 24.34
CA PHE A 220 -9.97 -10.38 25.08
C PHE A 220 -10.92 -9.17 25.08
N PRO A 221 -10.83 -8.27 26.08
CA PRO A 221 -11.64 -7.07 26.09
C PRO A 221 -11.28 -6.13 24.92
N SER A 222 -12.26 -5.32 24.52
CA SER A 222 -12.02 -4.26 23.52
C SER A 222 -10.93 -3.31 23.99
N VAL A 223 -9.98 -3.04 23.09
CA VAL A 223 -8.86 -2.12 23.38
C VAL A 223 -9.36 -0.66 23.40
N ASN A 224 -10.32 -0.36 22.55
CA ASN A 224 -10.98 0.94 22.50
C ASN A 224 -12.43 0.73 22.99
N VAL A 225 -12.75 1.25 24.17
CA VAL A 225 -14.14 1.32 24.61
C VAL A 225 -14.94 1.98 23.47
N PRO A 226 -15.98 1.36 22.94
CA PRO A 226 -16.80 2.00 21.93
C PRO A 226 -17.21 3.34 22.52
N LYS A 227 -16.73 4.45 21.95
CA LYS A 227 -17.39 5.72 22.24
C LYS A 227 -18.83 5.44 21.87
N GLN A 228 -19.71 5.39 22.87
CA GLN A 228 -21.14 5.28 22.62
C GLN A 228 -21.40 6.23 21.45
N LYS A 229 -21.92 5.73 20.34
CA LYS A 229 -22.47 6.57 19.31
C LYS A 229 -23.57 7.34 20.04
N LYS A 230 -23.19 8.45 20.63
CA LYS A 230 -24.15 9.46 21.03
C LYS A 230 -24.89 9.75 19.75
N GLU A 231 -26.16 9.39 19.68
CA GLU A 231 -26.99 9.83 18.56
C GLU A 231 -26.81 11.34 18.56
N MET A 232 -26.09 11.83 17.56
CA MET A 232 -25.88 13.28 17.42
C MET A 232 -27.25 13.88 17.25
N SER A 233 -27.57 14.87 18.05
CA SER A 233 -28.82 15.61 17.88
C SER A 233 -28.86 16.20 16.45
N GLU A 234 -30.04 16.48 15.95
CA GLU A 234 -30.18 17.08 14.61
C GLU A 234 -29.36 18.36 14.48
N THR A 235 -29.25 19.15 15.54
CA THR A 235 -28.40 20.35 15.61
C THR A 235 -26.90 20.00 15.53
N GLU A 236 -26.40 19.00 16.24
CA GLU A 236 -25.00 18.55 16.17
C GLU A 236 -24.65 18.00 14.79
N THR A 237 -25.59 17.32 14.13
CA THR A 237 -25.41 16.81 12.76
C THR A 237 -25.37 17.96 11.74
N ALA A 238 -26.22 18.98 11.91
CA ALA A 238 -26.22 20.18 11.06
C ALA A 238 -24.92 20.98 11.22
N ASP A 239 -24.44 21.14 12.45
CA ASP A 239 -23.18 21.84 12.74
C ASP A 239 -21.98 21.08 12.18
N PHE A 240 -21.97 19.75 12.28
CA PHE A 240 -20.92 18.89 11.69
C PHE A 240 -20.89 19.02 10.16
N ASN A 241 -22.05 18.98 9.50
CA ASN A 241 -22.16 19.14 8.04
C ASN A 241 -21.71 20.55 7.61
N LYS A 242 -22.05 21.57 8.40
CA LYS A 242 -21.61 22.95 8.15
C LYS A 242 -20.09 23.09 8.29
N ALA A 243 -19.51 22.48 9.33
CA ALA A 243 -18.06 22.46 9.52
C ALA A 243 -17.35 21.71 8.38
N GLN A 244 -17.85 20.56 7.94
CA GLN A 244 -17.30 19.84 6.77
C GLN A 244 -17.34 20.71 5.50
N ARG A 245 -18.45 21.39 5.25
CA ARG A 245 -18.57 22.28 4.09
C ARG A 245 -17.58 23.46 4.18
N GLN A 246 -17.42 24.06 5.35
CA GLN A 246 -16.44 25.13 5.56
C GLN A 246 -15.02 24.65 5.26
N VAL A 247 -14.64 23.45 5.74
CA VAL A 247 -13.34 22.83 5.47
C VAL A 247 -13.12 22.65 3.97
N LEU A 248 -14.11 22.13 3.23
CA LEU A 248 -14.02 21.94 1.78
C LEU A 248 -13.93 23.26 1.00
N LEU A 249 -14.42 24.35 1.55
CA LEU A 249 -14.35 25.69 0.95
C LEU A 249 -13.04 26.44 1.28
N MET A 250 -12.21 25.91 2.19
CA MET A 250 -10.94 26.54 2.53
C MET A 250 -9.91 26.40 1.41
N PRO A 251 -9.41 27.51 0.82
CA PRO A 251 -8.40 27.44 -0.25
C PRO A 251 -7.13 26.67 0.14
N ALA A 252 -6.74 26.76 1.41
CA ALA A 252 -5.57 26.08 1.95
C ALA A 252 -5.62 24.55 1.76
N ILE A 253 -6.82 23.94 1.85
CA ILE A 253 -7.01 22.50 1.66
C ILE A 253 -6.80 22.12 0.20
N TRP A 254 -7.29 22.92 -0.73
CA TRP A 254 -7.09 22.67 -2.15
C TRP A 254 -5.65 22.88 -2.60
N ILE A 255 -4.95 23.88 -2.05
CA ILE A 255 -3.51 24.09 -2.28
C ILE A 255 -2.71 22.88 -1.76
N LEU A 256 -3.03 22.39 -0.56
CA LEU A 256 -2.38 21.22 0.01
C LEU A 256 -2.66 19.96 -0.80
N ALA A 257 -3.90 19.75 -1.22
CA ALA A 257 -4.30 18.62 -2.07
C ALA A 257 -3.58 18.66 -3.43
N LEU A 258 -3.52 19.83 -4.07
CA LEU A 258 -2.84 20.02 -5.34
C LEU A 258 -1.32 19.81 -5.22
N SER A 259 -0.70 20.37 -4.18
CA SER A 259 0.71 20.14 -3.87
C SER A 259 1.00 18.63 -3.69
N SER A 260 0.16 17.94 -2.92
CA SER A 260 0.28 16.49 -2.74
C SER A 260 0.12 15.74 -4.07
N ALA A 261 -0.83 16.15 -4.92
CA ALA A 261 -1.03 15.53 -6.24
C ALA A 261 0.22 15.64 -7.11
N PHE A 262 0.87 16.80 -7.19
CA PHE A 262 2.11 16.97 -7.97
C PHE A 262 3.27 16.14 -7.42
N MET A 263 3.42 16.03 -6.10
CA MET A 263 4.42 15.17 -5.48
C MET A 263 4.18 13.70 -5.81
N TYR A 264 2.92 13.25 -5.79
CA TYR A 264 2.57 11.88 -6.17
C TYR A 264 2.74 11.61 -7.65
N ILE A 265 2.46 12.57 -8.55
CA ILE A 265 2.72 12.44 -9.99
C ILE A 265 4.21 12.18 -10.22
N SER A 266 5.08 12.99 -9.63
CA SER A 266 6.53 12.83 -9.71
C SER A 266 6.99 11.46 -9.21
N ARG A 267 6.53 11.05 -8.01
CA ARG A 267 6.86 9.75 -7.43
C ARG A 267 6.41 8.58 -8.31
N TYR A 268 5.17 8.60 -8.78
CA TYR A 268 4.63 7.51 -9.60
C TYR A 268 5.23 7.46 -11.00
N ALA A 269 5.67 8.60 -11.56
CA ALA A 269 6.39 8.62 -12.83
C ALA A 269 7.68 7.81 -12.72
N ILE A 270 8.51 8.10 -11.72
CA ILE A 270 9.76 7.35 -11.48
C ILE A 270 9.49 5.89 -11.15
N ASN A 271 8.53 5.63 -10.28
CA ASN A 271 8.22 4.28 -9.84
C ASN A 271 7.67 3.39 -10.97
N SER A 272 6.87 3.96 -11.86
CA SER A 272 6.24 3.22 -12.94
C SER A 272 7.13 3.08 -14.19
N TRP A 273 7.90 4.11 -14.50
CA TRP A 273 8.66 4.18 -15.75
C TRP A 273 10.17 4.32 -15.56
N GLY A 274 10.65 4.47 -14.32
CA GLY A 274 12.07 4.70 -14.05
C GLY A 274 12.97 3.56 -14.53
N VAL A 275 12.59 2.31 -14.27
CA VAL A 275 13.35 1.13 -14.75
C VAL A 275 13.38 1.14 -16.28
N PHE A 276 12.22 1.26 -16.92
CA PHE A 276 12.12 1.34 -18.39
C PHE A 276 12.97 2.47 -18.98
N TYR A 277 12.94 3.66 -18.37
CA TYR A 277 13.73 4.80 -18.81
C TYR A 277 15.25 4.54 -18.72
N LEU A 278 15.71 3.96 -17.64
CA LEU A 278 17.11 3.62 -17.45
C LEU A 278 17.58 2.56 -18.46
N GLU A 279 16.74 1.57 -18.74
CA GLU A 279 17.04 0.54 -19.75
C GLU A 279 17.03 1.11 -21.18
N ALA A 280 15.95 1.82 -21.56
CA ALA A 280 15.73 2.28 -22.94
C ALA A 280 16.59 3.48 -23.33
N GLN A 281 16.80 4.45 -22.41
CA GLN A 281 17.47 5.72 -22.71
C GLN A 281 18.91 5.78 -22.20
N LYS A 282 19.21 5.07 -21.12
CA LYS A 282 20.54 5.10 -20.49
C LYS A 282 21.35 3.82 -20.74
N GLY A 283 20.74 2.76 -21.30
CA GLY A 283 21.40 1.50 -21.67
C GLY A 283 21.79 0.59 -20.50
N TYR A 284 21.15 0.75 -19.33
CA TYR A 284 21.38 -0.12 -18.18
C TYR A 284 20.76 -1.49 -18.38
N SER A 285 21.33 -2.51 -17.72
CA SER A 285 20.67 -3.81 -17.60
C SER A 285 19.42 -3.72 -16.71
N THR A 286 18.48 -4.65 -16.85
CA THR A 286 17.27 -4.74 -15.98
C THR A 286 17.65 -4.79 -14.50
N LEU A 287 18.74 -5.49 -14.15
CA LEU A 287 19.23 -5.58 -12.78
C LEU A 287 19.74 -4.23 -12.27
N ASP A 288 20.62 -3.58 -13.01
CA ASP A 288 21.21 -2.30 -12.60
C ASP A 288 20.16 -1.21 -12.52
N ALA A 289 19.28 -1.11 -13.51
CA ALA A 289 18.16 -0.16 -13.52
C ALA A 289 17.24 -0.37 -12.31
N SER A 290 16.90 -1.61 -12.03
CA SER A 290 16.03 -1.95 -10.87
C SER A 290 16.74 -1.70 -9.54
N PHE A 291 18.05 -1.97 -9.44
CA PHE A 291 18.84 -1.66 -8.25
C PHE A 291 18.86 -0.15 -7.99
N ILE A 292 19.13 0.67 -9.01
CA ILE A 292 19.10 2.15 -8.90
C ILE A 292 17.73 2.62 -8.40
N ILE A 293 16.66 2.14 -8.99
CA ILE A 293 15.30 2.53 -8.57
C ILE A 293 14.97 2.03 -7.16
N SER A 294 15.50 0.88 -6.73
CA SER A 294 15.27 0.35 -5.39
C SER A 294 15.85 1.21 -4.25
N ILE A 295 16.85 2.03 -4.55
CA ILE A 295 17.44 2.98 -3.58
C ILE A 295 16.43 4.05 -3.18
N CYS A 296 15.58 4.50 -4.11
CA CYS A 296 14.60 5.56 -3.85
C CYS A 296 13.65 5.24 -2.67
N PRO A 297 12.96 4.09 -2.62
CA PRO A 297 12.11 3.75 -1.48
C PRO A 297 12.89 3.54 -0.18
N VAL A 298 14.13 3.02 -0.23
CA VAL A 298 14.99 2.89 0.95
C VAL A 298 15.31 4.27 1.53
N CYS A 299 15.77 5.20 0.71
CA CYS A 299 15.99 6.59 1.11
C CYS A 299 14.69 7.26 1.59
N GLY A 300 13.55 6.88 0.99
CA GLY A 300 12.23 7.36 1.39
C GLY A 300 11.87 7.00 2.83
N ILE A 301 12.26 5.82 3.33
CA ILE A 301 12.07 5.43 4.74
C ILE A 301 12.83 6.41 5.64
N ILE A 302 14.11 6.62 5.34
CA ILE A 302 14.99 7.53 6.09
C ILE A 302 14.42 8.95 6.05
N GLY A 303 14.08 9.46 4.86
CA GLY A 303 13.49 10.79 4.68
C GLY A 303 12.20 10.99 5.49
N THR A 304 11.32 9.99 5.51
CA THR A 304 10.07 10.05 6.29
C THR A 304 10.34 10.14 7.79
N MET A 305 11.30 9.39 8.31
CA MET A 305 11.67 9.43 9.73
C MET A 305 12.29 10.78 10.12
N PHE A 306 13.19 11.32 9.29
CA PHE A 306 13.90 12.56 9.57
C PHE A 306 13.05 13.81 9.32
N SER A 307 12.10 13.78 8.40
CA SER A 307 11.28 14.94 8.04
C SER A 307 10.49 15.51 9.23
N GLY A 308 9.95 14.63 10.09
CA GLY A 308 9.27 15.02 11.31
C GLY A 308 10.21 15.71 12.31
N VAL A 309 11.37 15.11 12.56
CA VAL A 309 12.38 15.63 13.49
C VAL A 309 12.93 16.98 13.00
N ILE A 310 13.20 17.09 11.70
CA ILE A 310 13.67 18.33 11.07
C ILE A 310 12.61 19.44 11.23
N SER A 311 11.35 19.13 10.92
CA SER A 311 10.24 20.07 11.06
C SER A 311 10.11 20.59 12.50
N ASP A 312 10.18 19.70 13.48
CA ASP A 312 9.95 20.03 14.87
C ASP A 312 11.14 20.77 15.48
N LYS A 313 12.39 20.33 15.23
CA LYS A 313 13.60 20.90 15.82
C LYS A 313 14.12 22.16 15.14
N LEU A 314 14.11 22.20 13.78
CA LEU A 314 14.69 23.31 13.03
C LEU A 314 13.67 24.39 12.66
N PHE A 315 12.41 24.01 12.51
CA PHE A 315 11.36 24.93 12.05
C PHE A 315 10.23 25.15 13.06
N GLY A 316 10.42 24.74 14.32
CA GLY A 316 9.43 24.96 15.38
C GLY A 316 8.04 24.38 15.07
N GLY A 317 7.99 23.22 14.39
CA GLY A 317 6.74 22.55 13.99
C GLY A 317 6.04 23.14 12.76
N ARG A 318 6.61 24.14 12.11
CA ARG A 318 6.09 24.71 10.85
C ARG A 318 6.37 23.74 9.72
N ARG A 319 5.33 23.08 9.21
CA ARG A 319 5.45 22.02 8.20
C ARG A 319 5.56 22.51 6.76
N ASN A 320 5.17 23.75 6.50
CA ASN A 320 5.21 24.35 5.15
C ASN A 320 6.64 24.59 4.64
N VAL A 321 7.58 25.03 5.50
CA VAL A 321 8.96 25.31 5.08
C VAL A 321 9.72 24.02 4.69
N PRO A 322 9.76 22.96 5.53
CA PRO A 322 10.33 21.67 5.12
C PRO A 322 9.67 21.09 3.86
N ALA A 323 8.36 21.22 3.72
CA ALA A 323 7.66 20.74 2.51
C ALA A 323 8.16 21.44 1.24
N LEU A 324 8.38 22.77 1.30
CA LEU A 324 8.95 23.51 0.17
C LEU A 324 10.38 23.08 -0.13
N ILE A 325 11.23 22.94 0.90
CA ILE A 325 12.62 22.51 0.72
C ILE A 325 12.67 21.12 0.08
N PHE A 326 11.93 20.14 0.60
CA PHE A 326 11.88 18.80 0.04
C PHE A 326 11.28 18.78 -1.38
N GLY A 327 10.31 19.66 -1.67
CA GLY A 327 9.77 19.84 -3.01
C GLY A 327 10.83 20.32 -4.01
N LEU A 328 11.62 21.34 -3.64
CA LEU A 328 12.73 21.84 -4.46
C LEU A 328 13.84 20.80 -4.65
N MET A 329 14.19 20.07 -3.59
CA MET A 329 15.14 18.96 -3.69
C MET A 329 14.64 17.85 -4.62
N ASN A 330 13.35 17.54 -4.61
CA ASN A 330 12.76 16.57 -5.53
C ASN A 330 12.87 17.04 -6.99
N VAL A 331 12.57 18.31 -7.27
CA VAL A 331 12.76 18.88 -8.63
C VAL A 331 14.23 18.78 -9.07
N PHE A 332 15.16 19.17 -8.20
CA PHE A 332 16.59 19.08 -8.47
C PHE A 332 17.02 17.63 -8.75
N ALA A 333 16.59 16.67 -7.93
CA ALA A 333 16.90 15.27 -8.12
C ALA A 333 16.32 14.71 -9.43
N LEU A 334 15.11 15.14 -9.84
CA LEU A 334 14.53 14.78 -11.12
C LEU A 334 15.34 15.35 -12.30
N CYS A 335 15.79 16.58 -12.21
CA CYS A 335 16.67 17.17 -13.23
C CYS A 335 17.97 16.37 -13.34
N LEU A 336 18.58 16.00 -12.23
CA LEU A 336 19.78 15.16 -12.25
C LEU A 336 19.49 13.79 -12.89
N PHE A 337 18.42 13.14 -12.49
CA PHE A 337 18.02 11.83 -13.03
C PHE A 337 17.86 11.85 -14.56
N LEU A 338 17.31 12.93 -15.10
CA LEU A 338 17.10 13.08 -16.54
C LEU A 338 18.38 13.49 -17.29
N LEU A 339 19.16 14.43 -16.75
CA LEU A 339 20.27 15.09 -17.45
C LEU A 339 21.61 14.34 -17.32
N VAL A 340 21.86 13.64 -16.22
CA VAL A 340 23.13 12.93 -16.02
C VAL A 340 23.25 11.77 -17.03
N PRO A 341 24.33 11.70 -17.85
CA PRO A 341 24.55 10.59 -18.76
C PRO A 341 24.68 9.24 -18.02
N GLY A 342 24.24 8.16 -18.69
CA GLY A 342 24.26 6.82 -18.08
C GLY A 342 25.63 6.35 -17.57
N ALA A 343 26.71 6.72 -18.28
CA ALA A 343 28.08 6.36 -17.92
C ALA A 343 28.59 6.94 -16.58
N HIS A 344 27.90 7.94 -16.02
CA HIS A 344 28.32 8.67 -14.81
C HIS A 344 27.28 8.55 -13.67
N PHE A 345 26.41 7.55 -13.70
CA PHE A 345 25.33 7.42 -12.72
C PHE A 345 25.79 6.78 -11.38
N TRP A 346 27.03 6.31 -11.32
CA TRP A 346 27.68 5.72 -10.13
C TRP A 346 28.72 6.64 -9.53
#